data_72df512ca4fef72d2f4077e07eb3943a
#
_entry.id   72df512ca4fef72d2f4077e07eb3943a
#
_cell.length_a   1.000
_cell.length_b   1.000
_cell.length_c   1.000
_cell.angle_alpha   90.00
_cell.angle_beta   90.00
_cell.angle_gamma   90.00
#
_symmetry.space_group_name_H-M   'P 1'
#
loop_
_entity.id
_entity.type
_entity.pdbx_description
1 polymer ?
#
loop_
_entity_poly.entity_id
_entity_poly.type
_entity_poly.pdbx_seq_one_letter_code
_entity_poly.pdbx_strand_id
1 'polypeptide(L)'
;MIGKTVAEIAPGDRAEIVRAVDGDDIGAFIDAVGDYNPVHSDASYAATTPFKEPIAPGIFTAGLISSVIGTMLPGPGAIYLSQTLKFVRPVKCGDVITARVEVREVIAERNRIRLGTVCLNQHGAEVLSGEAWVMPSRTRVVYAESRRAAALAALAVQPWVWAAQGMTLWGALALGMLGGVSRRS
;
A
#
# COMPACT_ATOMS: atom_id res chain seq x y z
N MET A 1 -11.60 6.73 6.11
CA MET A 1 -11.47 7.39 4.80
C MET A 1 -12.81 8.02 4.42
N ILE A 2 -12.78 9.16 3.72
CA ILE A 2 -13.99 9.88 3.28
C ILE A 2 -13.94 10.02 1.78
N GLY A 3 -15.00 9.56 1.08
CA GLY A 3 -15.19 9.76 -0.34
C GLY A 3 -16.06 10.99 -0.59
N LYS A 4 -15.53 11.93 -1.36
CA LYS A 4 -16.19 13.20 -1.73
C LYS A 4 -17.08 13.01 -2.94
N THR A 5 -18.17 13.77 -2.99
CA THR A 5 -18.99 13.95 -4.19
C THR A 5 -18.38 15.05 -5.09
N VAL A 6 -18.84 15.14 -6.34
CA VAL A 6 -18.35 16.17 -7.27
C VAL A 6 -18.62 17.60 -6.77
N ALA A 7 -19.68 17.80 -5.98
CA ALA A 7 -20.03 19.10 -5.40
C ALA A 7 -19.09 19.53 -4.25
N GLU A 8 -18.33 18.60 -3.69
CA GLU A 8 -17.38 18.84 -2.59
C GLU A 8 -15.93 19.00 -3.10
N ILE A 9 -15.74 19.06 -4.42
CA ILE A 9 -14.43 19.10 -5.06
C ILE A 9 -14.30 20.35 -5.91
N ALA A 10 -13.17 21.05 -5.79
CA ALA A 10 -12.88 22.25 -6.54
C ALA A 10 -11.54 22.15 -7.31
N PRO A 11 -11.38 22.86 -8.44
CA PRO A 11 -10.06 23.01 -9.06
C PRO A 11 -9.01 23.53 -8.07
N GLY A 12 -7.82 22.93 -8.07
CA GLY A 12 -6.76 23.22 -7.13
C GLY A 12 -6.75 22.35 -5.88
N ASP A 13 -7.81 21.57 -5.58
CA ASP A 13 -7.77 20.55 -4.51
C ASP A 13 -6.65 19.56 -4.78
N ARG A 14 -5.91 19.18 -3.71
CA ARG A 14 -4.75 18.30 -3.78
C ARG A 14 -4.79 17.22 -2.73
N ALA A 15 -4.19 16.08 -3.05
CA ALA A 15 -3.85 15.04 -2.08
C ALA A 15 -2.57 14.35 -2.51
N GLU A 16 -1.85 13.81 -1.53
CA GLU A 16 -0.60 13.07 -1.78
C GLU A 16 -0.36 12.00 -0.73
N ILE A 17 0.41 10.99 -1.12
CA ILE A 17 1.00 10.00 -0.23
C ILE A 17 2.50 9.99 -0.43
N VAL A 18 3.22 9.61 0.61
CA VAL A 18 4.66 9.36 0.57
C VAL A 18 4.88 7.87 0.85
N ARG A 19 5.63 7.19 -0.01
CA ARG A 19 5.95 5.77 0.11
C ARG A 19 7.44 5.54 -0.11
N ALA A 20 8.11 4.89 0.84
CA ALA A 20 9.40 4.27 0.59
C ALA A 20 9.17 3.02 -0.27
N VAL A 21 10.00 2.84 -1.29
CA VAL A 21 9.96 1.71 -2.22
C VAL A 21 10.99 0.68 -1.73
N ASP A 22 10.53 -0.48 -1.30
CA ASP A 22 11.42 -1.56 -0.88
C ASP A 22 11.39 -2.77 -1.85
N GLY A 23 12.30 -3.71 -1.64
CA GLY A 23 12.41 -4.89 -2.49
C GLY A 23 11.21 -5.83 -2.37
N ASP A 24 10.60 -5.91 -1.21
CA ASP A 24 9.44 -6.76 -0.95
C ASP A 24 8.20 -6.23 -1.68
N ASP A 25 8.00 -4.90 -1.67
CA ASP A 25 6.95 -4.24 -2.44
C ASP A 25 7.09 -4.51 -3.96
N ILE A 26 8.32 -4.39 -4.49
CA ILE A 26 8.62 -4.65 -5.91
C ILE A 26 8.37 -6.12 -6.24
N GLY A 27 8.88 -7.05 -5.41
CA GLY A 27 8.69 -8.48 -5.59
C GLY A 27 7.22 -8.87 -5.57
N ALA A 28 6.46 -8.41 -4.58
CA ALA A 28 5.04 -8.67 -4.47
C ALA A 28 4.25 -8.13 -5.69
N PHE A 29 4.63 -6.98 -6.23
CA PHE A 29 4.01 -6.42 -7.42
C PHE A 29 4.33 -7.27 -8.67
N ILE A 30 5.59 -7.67 -8.87
CA ILE A 30 6.03 -8.54 -9.97
C ILE A 30 5.22 -9.83 -9.97
N ASP A 31 5.12 -10.48 -8.81
CA ASP A 31 4.38 -11.73 -8.65
C ASP A 31 2.87 -11.55 -8.93
N ALA A 32 2.29 -10.44 -8.44
CA ALA A 32 0.87 -10.16 -8.62
C ALA A 32 0.45 -9.94 -10.07
N VAL A 33 1.34 -9.37 -10.90
CA VAL A 33 1.04 -9.04 -12.30
C VAL A 33 1.73 -9.97 -13.32
N GLY A 34 2.70 -10.79 -12.86
CA GLY A 34 3.47 -11.69 -13.73
C GLY A 34 4.53 -10.97 -14.58
N ASP A 35 4.99 -9.78 -14.18
CA ASP A 35 6.03 -9.01 -14.90
C ASP A 35 7.43 -9.45 -14.49
N TYR A 36 7.81 -10.66 -14.90
CA TYR A 36 9.13 -11.24 -14.62
C TYR A 36 10.24 -10.72 -15.55
N ASN A 37 10.14 -9.48 -16.06
CA ASN A 37 11.23 -8.85 -16.80
C ASN A 37 12.47 -8.74 -15.90
N PRO A 38 13.62 -9.34 -16.28
CA PRO A 38 14.81 -9.41 -15.42
C PRO A 38 15.38 -8.04 -15.03
N VAL A 39 15.03 -6.97 -15.73
CA VAL A 39 15.43 -5.61 -15.34
C VAL A 39 14.90 -5.18 -13.97
N HIS A 40 13.87 -5.86 -13.45
CA HIS A 40 13.24 -5.54 -12.18
C HIS A 40 13.80 -6.35 -11.00
N SER A 41 14.41 -7.53 -11.24
CA SER A 41 14.78 -8.47 -10.18
C SER A 41 16.19 -9.05 -10.30
N ASP A 42 16.80 -9.09 -11.50
CA ASP A 42 18.13 -9.66 -11.73
C ASP A 42 19.19 -8.57 -11.77
N ALA A 43 19.99 -8.46 -10.69
CA ALA A 43 21.06 -7.46 -10.61
C ALA A 43 22.15 -7.65 -11.67
N SER A 44 22.45 -8.89 -12.06
CA SER A 44 23.47 -9.19 -13.09
C SER A 44 22.99 -8.72 -14.46
N TYR A 45 21.73 -8.98 -14.79
CA TYR A 45 21.12 -8.49 -16.00
C TYR A 45 21.01 -6.95 -15.99
N ALA A 46 20.49 -6.37 -14.92
CA ALA A 46 20.28 -4.93 -14.78
C ALA A 46 21.60 -4.15 -14.90
N ALA A 47 22.72 -4.69 -14.42
CA ALA A 47 24.06 -4.10 -14.58
C ALA A 47 24.48 -3.92 -16.06
N THR A 48 23.95 -4.74 -16.96
CA THR A 48 24.21 -4.62 -18.42
C THR A 48 23.38 -3.54 -19.09
N THR A 49 22.28 -3.10 -18.44
CA THR A 49 21.35 -2.08 -18.96
C THR A 49 21.85 -0.65 -18.66
N PRO A 50 21.25 0.38 -19.29
CA PRO A 50 21.54 1.77 -18.94
C PRO A 50 21.26 2.13 -17.48
N PHE A 51 20.39 1.37 -16.79
CA PHE A 51 20.01 1.62 -15.40
C PHE A 51 21.07 1.18 -14.39
N LYS A 52 21.94 0.20 -14.74
CA LYS A 52 23.06 -0.34 -13.94
C LYS A 52 22.65 -1.11 -12.68
N GLU A 53 21.40 -1.08 -12.30
CA GLU A 53 20.80 -1.77 -11.16
C GLU A 53 19.32 -2.03 -11.40
N PRO A 54 18.66 -2.94 -10.64
CA PRO A 54 17.23 -3.18 -10.77
C PRO A 54 16.40 -1.92 -10.54
N ILE A 55 15.35 -1.76 -11.33
CA ILE A 55 14.39 -0.67 -11.24
C ILE A 55 12.99 -1.22 -10.98
N ALA A 56 12.16 -0.47 -10.27
CA ALA A 56 10.75 -0.82 -10.07
C ALA A 56 9.99 -0.82 -11.41
N PRO A 57 9.00 -1.71 -11.60
CA PRO A 57 8.07 -1.61 -12.71
C PRO A 57 7.38 -0.24 -12.74
N GLY A 58 7.31 0.39 -13.91
CA GLY A 58 6.72 1.74 -14.00
C GLY A 58 5.28 1.78 -13.49
N ILE A 59 4.50 0.73 -13.74
CA ILE A 59 3.10 0.62 -13.30
C ILE A 59 2.99 0.47 -11.77
N PHE A 60 4.00 -0.07 -11.07
CA PHE A 60 4.06 0.00 -9.61
C PHE A 60 3.98 1.46 -9.13
N THR A 61 4.79 2.35 -9.71
CA THR A 61 4.77 3.79 -9.38
C THR A 61 3.43 4.45 -9.72
N ALA A 62 2.81 4.08 -10.84
CA ALA A 62 1.47 4.54 -11.20
C ALA A 62 0.39 4.04 -10.23
N GLY A 63 0.59 2.86 -9.62
CA GLY A 63 -0.27 2.31 -8.57
C GLY A 63 -0.36 3.23 -7.34
N LEU A 64 0.69 3.98 -7.03
CA LEU A 64 0.67 4.96 -5.93
C LEU A 64 -0.31 6.12 -6.24
N ILE A 65 -0.41 6.56 -7.49
CA ILE A 65 -1.43 7.55 -7.92
C ILE A 65 -2.84 6.98 -7.71
N SER A 66 -3.05 5.71 -8.10
CA SER A 66 -4.34 5.03 -7.90
C SER A 66 -4.70 4.97 -6.41
N SER A 67 -3.72 4.74 -5.53
CA SER A 67 -3.93 4.77 -4.08
C SER A 67 -4.43 6.13 -3.60
N VAL A 68 -3.83 7.25 -4.05
CA VAL A 68 -4.28 8.60 -3.69
C VAL A 68 -5.72 8.83 -4.16
N ILE A 69 -6.03 8.46 -5.41
CA ILE A 69 -7.37 8.64 -5.99
C ILE A 69 -8.41 7.84 -5.22
N GLY A 70 -8.13 6.58 -4.92
CA GLY A 70 -9.09 5.67 -4.27
C GLY A 70 -9.27 5.90 -2.77
N THR A 71 -8.28 6.50 -2.10
CA THR A 71 -8.33 6.62 -0.63
C THR A 71 -8.44 8.05 -0.11
N MET A 72 -8.08 9.07 -0.92
CA MET A 72 -7.98 10.46 -0.47
C MET A 72 -8.73 11.47 -1.33
N LEU A 73 -8.51 11.51 -2.66
CA LEU A 73 -9.11 12.52 -3.55
C LEU A 73 -9.44 11.95 -4.94
N PRO A 74 -10.72 11.71 -5.25
CA PRO A 74 -11.95 11.93 -4.48
C PRO A 74 -12.10 11.02 -3.26
N GLY A 75 -11.36 9.90 -3.18
CA GLY A 75 -11.44 8.92 -2.11
C GLY A 75 -12.44 7.79 -2.39
N PRO A 76 -12.86 7.04 -1.34
CA PRO A 76 -13.72 5.88 -1.46
C PRO A 76 -14.96 6.10 -2.32
N GLY A 77 -15.28 5.14 -3.20
CA GLY A 77 -16.40 5.21 -4.13
C GLY A 77 -16.08 5.92 -5.44
N ALA A 78 -14.86 6.44 -5.62
CA ALA A 78 -14.41 6.97 -6.89
C ALA A 78 -14.16 5.84 -7.91
N ILE A 79 -14.46 6.11 -9.18
CA ILE A 79 -14.19 5.21 -10.31
C ILE A 79 -13.13 5.85 -11.20
N TYR A 80 -12.02 5.14 -11.38
CA TYR A 80 -10.92 5.52 -12.25
C TYR A 80 -11.31 5.21 -13.69
N LEU A 81 -11.41 6.22 -14.55
CA LEU A 81 -11.91 6.07 -15.92
C LEU A 81 -10.77 5.92 -16.93
N SER A 82 -9.74 6.77 -16.80
CA SER A 82 -8.58 6.74 -17.70
C SER A 82 -7.38 7.42 -17.06
N GLN A 83 -6.19 7.08 -17.59
CA GLN A 83 -4.92 7.67 -17.19
C GLN A 83 -3.98 7.75 -18.39
N THR A 84 -3.33 8.90 -18.56
CA THR A 84 -2.13 9.02 -19.38
C THR A 84 -0.91 8.95 -18.48
N LEU A 85 0.15 8.26 -18.93
CA LEU A 85 1.38 8.11 -18.16
C LEU A 85 2.59 8.48 -19.02
N LYS A 86 3.49 9.26 -18.44
CA LYS A 86 4.82 9.52 -18.97
C LYS A 86 5.84 9.17 -17.89
N PHE A 87 6.63 8.11 -18.15
CA PHE A 87 7.73 7.71 -17.30
C PHE A 87 8.96 8.56 -17.63
N VAL A 88 9.45 9.33 -16.69
CA VAL A 88 10.50 10.34 -16.90
C VAL A 88 11.83 9.86 -16.37
N ARG A 89 11.84 9.16 -15.24
CA ARG A 89 13.03 8.61 -14.57
C ARG A 89 12.74 7.25 -13.97
N PRO A 90 13.74 6.37 -13.90
CA PRO A 90 13.59 5.10 -13.18
C PRO A 90 13.38 5.36 -11.68
N VAL A 91 12.63 4.46 -11.06
CA VAL A 91 12.48 4.35 -9.60
C VAL A 91 13.22 3.11 -9.14
N LYS A 92 13.96 3.21 -8.04
CA LYS A 92 14.84 2.16 -7.52
C LYS A 92 14.40 1.74 -6.14
N CYS A 93 14.85 0.57 -5.71
CA CYS A 93 14.73 0.17 -4.31
C CYS A 93 15.47 1.18 -3.42
N GLY A 94 14.82 1.63 -2.35
CA GLY A 94 15.32 2.68 -1.46
C GLY A 94 14.85 4.10 -1.80
N ASP A 95 14.27 4.33 -2.98
CA ASP A 95 13.66 5.64 -3.28
C ASP A 95 12.45 5.91 -2.39
N VAL A 96 12.21 7.19 -2.09
CA VAL A 96 11.02 7.67 -1.41
C VAL A 96 10.19 8.47 -2.42
N ILE A 97 9.01 7.92 -2.76
CA ILE A 97 8.14 8.50 -3.79
C ILE A 97 6.99 9.26 -3.15
N THR A 98 6.82 10.51 -3.55
CA THR A 98 5.62 11.32 -3.28
C THR A 98 4.72 11.24 -4.50
N ALA A 99 3.60 10.52 -4.39
CA ALA A 99 2.56 10.51 -5.42
C ALA A 99 1.50 11.56 -5.08
N ARG A 100 1.27 12.50 -6.01
CA ARG A 100 0.37 13.63 -5.83
C ARG A 100 -0.65 13.68 -6.95
N VAL A 101 -1.88 14.06 -6.60
CA VAL A 101 -2.93 14.41 -7.54
C VAL A 101 -3.43 15.83 -7.25
N GLU A 102 -3.83 16.54 -8.31
CA GLU A 102 -4.40 17.89 -8.22
C GLU A 102 -5.58 18.00 -9.19
N VAL A 103 -6.70 18.50 -8.70
CA VAL A 103 -7.89 18.74 -9.52
C VAL A 103 -7.61 19.88 -10.52
N ARG A 104 -7.68 19.57 -11.81
CA ARG A 104 -7.51 20.53 -12.90
C ARG A 104 -8.85 21.04 -13.42
N GLU A 105 -9.88 20.18 -13.38
CA GLU A 105 -11.18 20.48 -13.96
C GLU A 105 -12.27 19.68 -13.24
N VAL A 106 -13.45 20.31 -13.11
CA VAL A 106 -14.66 19.69 -12.57
C VAL A 106 -15.80 19.86 -13.57
N ILE A 107 -16.39 18.74 -14.01
CA ILE A 107 -17.56 18.70 -14.91
C ILE A 107 -18.72 18.11 -14.11
N ALA A 108 -19.42 18.98 -13.38
CA ALA A 108 -20.47 18.59 -12.43
C ALA A 108 -21.63 17.84 -13.12
N GLU A 109 -22.07 18.30 -14.31
CA GLU A 109 -23.18 17.73 -15.09
C GLU A 109 -22.90 16.29 -15.52
N ARG A 110 -21.63 15.93 -15.68
CA ARG A 110 -21.17 14.58 -16.05
C ARG A 110 -20.67 13.77 -14.87
N ASN A 111 -20.67 14.33 -13.66
CA ASN A 111 -20.05 13.75 -12.48
C ASN A 111 -18.61 13.28 -12.76
N ARG A 112 -17.77 14.15 -13.32
CA ARG A 112 -16.38 13.84 -13.68
C ARG A 112 -15.44 14.95 -13.24
N ILE A 113 -14.21 14.53 -12.90
CA ILE A 113 -13.10 15.44 -12.65
C ILE A 113 -11.88 15.00 -13.46
N ARG A 114 -11.06 15.95 -13.85
CA ARG A 114 -9.73 15.72 -14.42
C ARG A 114 -8.68 16.06 -13.38
N LEU A 115 -7.77 15.13 -13.14
CA LEU A 115 -6.67 15.28 -12.21
C LEU A 115 -5.36 15.37 -12.99
N GLY A 116 -4.52 16.35 -12.67
CA GLY A 116 -3.08 16.25 -12.93
C GLY A 116 -2.45 15.31 -11.92
N THR A 117 -1.58 14.42 -12.40
CA THR A 117 -0.95 13.39 -11.58
C THR A 117 0.57 13.47 -11.72
N VAL A 118 1.31 13.36 -10.61
CA VAL A 118 2.77 13.40 -10.62
C VAL A 118 3.32 12.52 -9.50
N CYS A 119 4.42 11.82 -9.79
CA CYS A 119 5.25 11.20 -8.76
C CYS A 119 6.62 11.86 -8.76
N LEU A 120 7.09 12.24 -7.57
CA LEU A 120 8.38 12.85 -7.31
C LEU A 120 9.21 11.91 -6.44
N ASN A 121 10.52 11.85 -6.68
CA ASN A 121 11.41 11.14 -5.76
C ASN A 121 11.82 12.03 -4.57
N GLN A 122 12.65 11.51 -3.67
CA GLN A 122 13.15 12.20 -2.46
C GLN A 122 13.93 13.51 -2.73
N HIS A 123 14.38 13.71 -3.98
CA HIS A 123 15.07 14.92 -4.41
C HIS A 123 14.13 15.93 -5.08
N GLY A 124 12.81 15.67 -5.09
CA GLY A 124 11.82 16.50 -5.78
C GLY A 124 11.85 16.37 -7.31
N ALA A 125 12.60 15.41 -7.84
CA ALA A 125 12.65 15.17 -9.28
C ALA A 125 11.45 14.34 -9.74
N GLU A 126 10.82 14.75 -10.84
CA GLU A 126 9.70 14.03 -11.45
C GLU A 126 10.18 12.68 -11.98
N VAL A 127 9.51 11.61 -11.57
CA VAL A 127 9.74 10.24 -12.06
C VAL A 127 8.61 9.77 -12.97
N LEU A 128 7.39 10.27 -12.73
CA LEU A 128 6.20 9.98 -13.52
C LEU A 128 5.27 11.19 -13.52
N SER A 129 4.62 11.47 -14.65
CA SER A 129 3.54 12.46 -14.75
C SER A 129 2.45 12.00 -15.71
N GLY A 130 1.29 12.66 -15.62
CA GLY A 130 0.16 12.41 -16.50
C GLY A 130 -1.13 13.07 -16.05
N GLU A 131 -2.25 12.60 -16.60
CA GLU A 131 -3.59 13.08 -16.26
C GLU A 131 -4.55 11.90 -16.10
N ALA A 132 -5.46 12.02 -15.15
CA ALA A 132 -6.50 11.03 -14.89
C ALA A 132 -7.89 11.64 -15.08
N TRP A 133 -8.82 10.88 -15.67
CA TRP A 133 -10.24 11.13 -15.54
C TRP A 133 -10.85 10.22 -14.50
N VAL A 134 -11.59 10.80 -13.58
CA VAL A 134 -12.18 10.09 -12.44
C VAL A 134 -13.64 10.50 -12.28
N MET A 135 -14.46 9.54 -11.89
CA MET A 135 -15.86 9.78 -11.52
C MET A 135 -15.97 9.69 -9.99
N PRO A 136 -16.21 10.81 -9.29
CA PRO A 136 -16.47 10.80 -7.86
C PRO A 136 -17.74 10.02 -7.51
N SER A 137 -17.85 9.57 -6.27
CA SER A 137 -19.10 8.97 -5.78
C SER A 137 -20.26 9.97 -5.89
N ARG A 138 -21.47 9.50 -6.20
CA ARG A 138 -22.68 10.33 -6.21
C ARG A 138 -23.17 10.69 -4.81
N THR A 139 -22.78 9.92 -3.82
CA THR A 139 -23.09 10.13 -2.41
C THR A 139 -21.81 10.17 -1.59
N ARG A 140 -21.79 10.96 -0.52
CA ARG A 140 -20.66 11.00 0.40
C ARG A 140 -20.46 9.61 1.03
N VAL A 141 -19.27 9.05 0.89
CA VAL A 141 -18.90 7.75 1.44
C VAL A 141 -18.08 7.96 2.71
N VAL A 142 -18.48 7.34 3.81
CA VAL A 142 -17.66 7.26 5.03
C VAL A 142 -17.28 5.80 5.22
N TYR A 143 -15.98 5.49 5.08
CA TYR A 143 -15.46 4.14 5.23
C TYR A 143 -14.53 4.06 6.45
N ALA A 144 -14.96 3.30 7.48
CA ALA A 144 -14.12 2.98 8.63
C ALA A 144 -13.23 1.79 8.27
N GLU A 145 -11.91 1.97 8.37
CA GLU A 145 -10.94 0.92 8.05
C GLU A 145 -10.93 -0.13 9.15
N SER A 146 -11.69 -1.20 8.97
CA SER A 146 -11.78 -2.32 9.93
C SER A 146 -10.49 -3.16 10.03
N ARG A 147 -9.62 -3.12 9.02
CA ARG A 147 -8.36 -3.89 9.02
C ARG A 147 -7.40 -3.48 10.13
N ARG A 148 -7.25 -2.18 10.42
CA ARG A 148 -6.43 -1.71 11.54
C ARG A 148 -7.03 -2.09 12.90
N ALA A 149 -8.35 -1.99 13.05
CA ALA A 149 -9.05 -2.40 14.26
C ALA A 149 -8.94 -3.91 14.49
N ALA A 150 -9.05 -4.74 13.44
CA ALA A 150 -8.88 -6.19 13.53
C ALA A 150 -7.44 -6.59 13.86
N ALA A 151 -6.44 -5.93 13.29
CA ALA A 151 -5.04 -6.18 13.62
C ALA A 151 -4.68 -5.79 15.06
N LEU A 152 -5.18 -4.65 15.55
CA LEU A 152 -4.99 -4.21 16.93
C LEU A 152 -5.76 -5.10 17.93
N ALA A 153 -6.96 -5.57 17.56
CA ALA A 153 -7.71 -6.52 18.37
C ALA A 153 -7.02 -7.89 18.44
N ALA A 154 -6.43 -8.37 17.35
CA ALA A 154 -5.64 -9.60 17.33
C ALA A 154 -4.38 -9.51 18.21
N LEU A 155 -3.73 -8.36 18.26
CA LEU A 155 -2.59 -8.11 19.15
C LEU A 155 -3.01 -7.99 20.63
N ALA A 156 -4.23 -7.49 20.91
CA ALA A 156 -4.73 -7.35 22.28
C ALA A 156 -5.13 -8.69 22.91
N VAL A 157 -5.42 -9.72 22.13
CA VAL A 157 -5.82 -11.06 22.62
C VAL A 157 -4.63 -11.96 22.95
N GLN A 158 -3.41 -11.66 22.46
CA GLN A 158 -2.22 -12.49 22.64
C GLN A 158 -1.73 -12.68 24.10
N PRO A 159 -1.82 -11.73 25.03
CA PRO A 159 -1.30 -11.94 26.40
C PRO A 159 -1.96 -13.08 27.15
N TRP A 160 -3.22 -13.38 26.87
CA TRP A 160 -3.98 -14.40 27.60
C TRP A 160 -3.72 -15.83 27.12
N VAL A 161 -3.34 -16.01 25.87
CA VAL A 161 -3.05 -17.35 25.31
C VAL A 161 -1.76 -17.91 25.89
N TRP A 162 -0.75 -17.08 26.13
CA TRP A 162 0.51 -17.49 26.75
C TRP A 162 0.37 -17.83 28.24
N ALA A 163 -0.51 -17.14 28.96
CA ALA A 163 -0.80 -17.43 30.36
C ALA A 163 -1.49 -18.79 30.55
N ALA A 164 -2.38 -19.17 29.64
CA ALA A 164 -3.08 -20.45 29.69
C ALA A 164 -2.17 -21.65 29.37
N GLN A 165 -1.18 -21.52 28.48
CA GLN A 165 -0.21 -22.57 28.16
C GLN A 165 0.87 -22.73 29.24
N GLY A 166 1.23 -21.68 29.96
CA GLY A 166 2.17 -21.73 31.07
C GLY A 166 1.68 -22.52 32.28
N MET A 167 0.37 -22.48 32.54
CA MET A 167 -0.22 -23.19 33.71
C MET A 167 -0.34 -24.72 33.50
N THR A 168 -0.39 -25.21 32.26
CA THR A 168 -0.47 -26.64 31.98
C THR A 168 0.88 -27.36 32.09
N LEU A 169 2.01 -26.66 31.89
CA LEU A 169 3.35 -27.25 32.02
C LEU A 169 3.82 -27.40 33.47
N TRP A 170 3.34 -26.57 34.39
CA TRP A 170 3.69 -26.68 35.82
C TRP A 170 2.84 -27.72 36.56
N GLY A 171 1.63 -28.02 36.11
CA GLY A 171 0.79 -29.06 36.70
C GLY A 171 1.30 -30.49 36.45
N ALA A 172 2.00 -30.73 35.35
CA ALA A 172 2.54 -32.06 35.01
C ALA A 172 3.82 -32.40 35.76
N LEU A 173 4.60 -31.43 36.21
CA LEU A 173 5.83 -31.67 36.98
C LEU A 173 5.60 -31.91 38.46
N ALA A 174 4.47 -31.49 39.03
CA ALA A 174 4.16 -31.70 40.45
C ALA A 174 3.59 -33.08 40.77
N LEU A 175 3.08 -33.83 39.81
CA LEU A 175 2.49 -35.16 40.01
C LEU A 175 3.50 -36.31 39.80
N GLY A 176 4.73 -36.04 39.36
CA GLY A 176 5.78 -37.04 39.14
C GLY A 176 6.71 -37.35 40.32
N MET A 177 6.59 -36.64 41.48
CA MET A 177 7.51 -36.79 42.62
C MET A 177 6.96 -37.50 43.86
N LEU A 178 5.77 -38.09 43.80
CA LEU A 178 5.15 -38.75 44.96
C LEU A 178 4.92 -40.27 44.77
N GLY A 179 5.70 -40.92 43.92
CA GLY A 179 5.55 -42.36 43.73
C GLY A 179 6.86 -43.14 43.80
N GLY A 180 7.45 -43.28 44.96
CA GLY A 180 8.70 -44.07 45.06
C GLY A 180 9.19 -44.33 46.48
N VAL A 181 8.34 -44.89 47.34
CA VAL A 181 8.84 -45.65 48.53
C VAL A 181 7.97 -46.90 48.66
N SER A 182 8.45 -48.03 48.26
CA SER A 182 7.87 -49.32 48.64
C SER A 182 8.96 -50.24 49.16
N ARG A 183 8.66 -50.81 50.29
CA ARG A 183 9.41 -51.66 51.19
C ARG A 183 9.78 -53.01 50.59
N ARG A 184 10.91 -53.49 51.00
CA ARG A 184 11.28 -54.93 51.01
C ARG A 184 10.75 -55.57 52.30
N SER A 185 10.22 -56.73 52.16
CA SER A 185 10.50 -57.93 52.98
C SER A 185 10.24 -59.16 52.16
#